data_bedb34d67bf788e114b6772bc420feb3
#
_entry.id   bedb34d67bf788e114b6772bc420feb3
#
_cell.length_a   1.000
_cell.length_b   1.000
_cell.length_c   1.000
_cell.angle_alpha   90.00
_cell.angle_beta   90.00
_cell.angle_gamma   90.00
#
_symmetry.space_group_name_H-M   'P 1'
#
loop_
_entity.id
_entity.type
_entity.pdbx_description
1 polymer ?
#
loop_
_entity_poly.entity_id
_entity_poly.type
_entity_poly.pdbx_seq_one_letter_code
_entity_poly.pdbx_strand_id
1 'polypeptide(L)'
;MRTIAILILLLCQAAYAAETVNDVSGMNPIEVAQVLAPTELSQIVAAVREHPGPIAIGGARFSMGGQTATEQALQLDMRDFDQVLEFSAERREIRVQAGITWREVLEYIDPYGLSPQIMQSYANFTVGGALSVNAHGRYVGQGPLVLGVRALRLVLADGSLVEASPTHNSELFYGAIGGYGGLGVIVDATLPLVDNSKLVRQSQLMPLNEYPAFFANQVRGNPDMVMHNGILYTDDYDSVRAVSYLRSDAPLTIEERLVPSERSYGAMRTALALASSPGGSKVREALVDPLLLKGAPVQWRNHQASLDVGELQPISGPGYSYVLQEYFVPEAQLESFVAGMHRVLERHRVTIANISIRHAKGDPGTLLAWARGDTFALVLYYRQGISPSERAAVARWTGELIDLAIAHQGSYYLPYQIHASREQFLAAYPRAEEFFALKKRIDPSNKFRNKLWDAYYR
;
A
#
# COMPACT_ATOMS: atom_id res chain seq x y z
N MET A 1 69.00 -29.03 -1.92
CA MET A 1 67.61 -29.33 -1.55
C MET A 1 66.93 -28.03 -1.22
N ARG A 2 66.10 -27.49 -2.11
CA ARG A 2 65.30 -26.24 -1.89
C ARG A 2 63.90 -26.64 -1.57
N THR A 3 63.44 -26.39 -0.34
CA THR A 3 62.11 -26.65 0.15
C THR A 3 61.21 -25.52 -0.29
N ILE A 4 60.26 -25.77 -1.20
CA ILE A 4 59.22 -24.82 -1.62
C ILE A 4 58.10 -24.94 -0.60
N ALA A 5 57.90 -23.86 0.16
CA ALA A 5 56.72 -23.71 1.04
C ALA A 5 55.56 -23.21 0.19
N ILE A 6 54.56 -24.06 -0.05
CA ILE A 6 53.29 -23.68 -0.66
C ILE A 6 52.42 -23.08 0.44
N LEU A 7 52.22 -21.76 0.36
CA LEU A 7 51.28 -21.03 1.22
C LEU A 7 49.86 -21.19 0.64
N ILE A 8 49.08 -22.09 1.24
CA ILE A 8 47.65 -22.24 0.90
C ILE A 8 46.92 -21.11 1.58
N LEU A 9 46.52 -20.09 0.84
CA LEU A 9 45.53 -19.07 1.28
C LEU A 9 44.16 -19.78 1.36
N LEU A 10 43.76 -20.20 2.55
CA LEU A 10 42.37 -20.52 2.85
C LEU A 10 41.55 -19.22 2.83
N LEU A 11 40.90 -18.95 1.72
CA LEU A 11 39.78 -18.00 1.68
C LEU A 11 38.65 -18.58 2.52
N CYS A 12 38.55 -18.19 3.78
CA CYS A 12 37.33 -18.35 4.56
C CYS A 12 36.24 -17.49 3.88
N GLN A 13 35.48 -18.07 2.96
CA GLN A 13 34.15 -17.56 2.66
C GLN A 13 33.33 -17.79 3.93
N ALA A 14 33.07 -16.72 4.67
CA ALA A 14 32.06 -16.75 5.70
C ALA A 14 30.72 -17.12 4.99
N ALA A 15 30.31 -18.39 5.19
CA ALA A 15 28.99 -18.82 4.79
C ALA A 15 28.01 -18.02 5.68
N TYR A 16 27.47 -16.92 5.17
CA TYR A 16 26.34 -16.26 5.82
C TYR A 16 25.20 -17.26 5.87
N ALA A 17 24.64 -17.50 7.05
CA ALA A 17 23.45 -18.31 7.19
C ALA A 17 22.33 -17.62 6.40
N ALA A 18 21.67 -18.36 5.52
CA ALA A 18 20.52 -17.83 4.79
C ALA A 18 19.46 -17.34 5.79
N GLU A 19 18.96 -16.14 5.58
CA GLU A 19 17.93 -15.53 6.41
C GLU A 19 16.57 -15.63 5.70
N THR A 20 15.50 -15.92 6.46
CA THR A 20 14.15 -15.96 5.90
C THR A 20 13.46 -14.63 6.11
N VAL A 21 13.08 -13.99 5.02
CA VAL A 21 12.25 -12.77 4.99
C VAL A 21 10.82 -13.14 4.64
N ASN A 22 9.85 -12.55 5.34
CA ASN A 22 8.43 -12.73 5.06
C ASN A 22 7.73 -11.39 5.00
N ASP A 23 6.53 -11.34 4.48
CA ASP A 23 5.64 -10.18 4.50
C ASP A 23 4.57 -10.31 5.61
N VAL A 24 3.75 -9.26 5.76
CA VAL A 24 2.70 -9.18 6.80
C VAL A 24 1.70 -10.33 6.75
N SER A 25 1.49 -10.96 5.59
CA SER A 25 0.58 -12.10 5.44
C SER A 25 1.13 -13.38 6.06
N GLY A 26 2.44 -13.47 6.28
CA GLY A 26 3.11 -14.69 6.72
C GLY A 26 3.13 -15.80 5.68
N MET A 27 2.67 -15.55 4.44
CA MET A 27 2.46 -16.57 3.44
C MET A 27 3.59 -16.70 2.41
N ASN A 28 4.53 -15.76 2.40
CA ASN A 28 5.60 -15.68 1.41
C ASN A 28 6.99 -15.70 2.05
N PRO A 29 7.37 -16.80 2.78
CA PRO A 29 8.73 -16.91 3.30
C PRO A 29 9.71 -17.08 2.14
N ILE A 30 10.75 -16.23 2.09
CA ILE A 30 11.76 -16.17 1.03
C ILE A 30 13.13 -16.23 1.68
N GLU A 31 13.97 -17.16 1.25
CA GLU A 31 15.35 -17.27 1.71
C GLU A 31 16.25 -16.30 0.95
N VAL A 32 16.79 -15.32 1.67
CA VAL A 32 17.73 -14.32 1.15
C VAL A 32 19.15 -14.66 1.55
N ALA A 33 20.13 -14.21 0.78
CA ALA A 33 21.53 -14.50 1.07
C ALA A 33 22.04 -13.73 2.30
N GLN A 34 21.54 -12.50 2.49
CA GLN A 34 21.95 -11.60 3.58
C GLN A 34 20.90 -10.51 3.76
N VAL A 35 20.73 -10.02 4.99
CA VAL A 35 19.99 -8.79 5.30
C VAL A 35 20.99 -7.69 5.71
N LEU A 36 20.84 -6.51 5.11
CA LEU A 36 21.54 -5.29 5.48
C LEU A 36 20.51 -4.24 5.92
N ALA A 37 20.62 -3.73 7.15
CA ALA A 37 19.83 -2.64 7.67
C ALA A 37 20.69 -1.35 7.66
N PRO A 38 20.64 -0.53 6.59
CA PRO A 38 21.46 0.68 6.51
C PRO A 38 20.86 1.78 7.39
N THR A 39 21.73 2.55 8.02
CA THR A 39 21.39 3.80 8.75
C THR A 39 21.94 5.03 8.01
N GLU A 40 22.86 4.80 7.05
CA GLU A 40 23.54 5.87 6.31
C GLU A 40 23.42 5.67 4.80
N LEU A 41 23.28 6.75 4.06
CA LEU A 41 23.21 6.72 2.58
C LEU A 41 24.44 6.04 1.94
N SER A 42 25.62 6.24 2.51
CA SER A 42 26.86 5.64 2.05
C SER A 42 26.83 4.10 2.06
N GLN A 43 26.14 3.50 3.04
CA GLN A 43 25.97 2.05 3.13
C GLN A 43 25.07 1.51 2.00
N ILE A 44 24.00 2.24 1.67
CA ILE A 44 23.12 1.90 0.54
C ILE A 44 23.89 1.98 -0.78
N VAL A 45 24.62 3.07 -1.00
CA VAL A 45 25.42 3.28 -2.22
C VAL A 45 26.49 2.20 -2.37
N ALA A 46 27.21 1.90 -1.29
CA ALA A 46 28.23 0.83 -1.29
C ALA A 46 27.62 -0.54 -1.59
N ALA A 47 26.51 -0.89 -0.89
CA ALA A 47 25.81 -2.15 -1.09
C ALA A 47 25.33 -2.31 -2.55
N VAL A 48 24.73 -1.27 -3.13
CA VAL A 48 24.26 -1.31 -4.53
C VAL A 48 25.42 -1.43 -5.50
N ARG A 49 26.52 -0.71 -5.28
CA ARG A 49 27.69 -0.72 -6.18
C ARG A 49 28.47 -2.02 -6.14
N GLU A 50 28.68 -2.58 -4.95
CA GLU A 50 29.62 -3.67 -4.71
C GLU A 50 28.95 -5.05 -4.78
N HIS A 51 27.64 -5.16 -4.48
CA HIS A 51 26.98 -6.45 -4.51
C HIS A 51 26.77 -6.95 -5.95
N PRO A 52 27.30 -8.14 -6.29
CA PRO A 52 27.25 -8.65 -7.66
C PRO A 52 25.93 -9.30 -8.04
N GLY A 53 25.11 -9.71 -7.04
CA GLY A 53 23.87 -10.44 -7.23
C GLY A 53 22.62 -9.56 -7.16
N PRO A 54 21.43 -10.18 -7.07
CA PRO A 54 20.19 -9.46 -6.94
C PRO A 54 20.09 -8.73 -5.60
N ILE A 55 19.44 -7.57 -5.63
CA ILE A 55 19.12 -6.74 -4.46
C ILE A 55 17.60 -6.61 -4.37
N ALA A 56 17.05 -6.88 -3.20
CA ALA A 56 15.64 -6.65 -2.89
C ALA A 56 15.51 -5.57 -1.81
N ILE A 57 14.44 -4.77 -1.87
CA ILE A 57 14.25 -3.61 -1.01
C ILE A 57 12.97 -3.81 -0.20
N GLY A 58 13.07 -3.70 1.12
CA GLY A 58 11.94 -3.81 2.03
C GLY A 58 11.89 -2.65 3.02
N GLY A 59 10.70 -2.11 3.20
CA GLY A 59 10.35 -1.24 4.33
C GLY A 59 9.60 -2.05 5.39
N ALA A 60 8.42 -1.58 5.82
CA ALA A 60 7.59 -2.28 6.81
C ALA A 60 6.93 -3.58 6.31
N ARG A 61 7.14 -3.96 5.05
CA ARG A 61 6.74 -5.24 4.42
C ARG A 61 5.25 -5.55 4.47
N PHE A 62 4.42 -4.54 4.23
CA PHE A 62 2.95 -4.67 4.19
C PHE A 62 2.40 -5.14 2.83
N SER A 63 3.23 -5.31 1.80
CA SER A 63 2.86 -6.03 0.59
C SER A 63 2.68 -7.52 0.91
N MET A 64 1.76 -8.21 0.21
CA MET A 64 1.29 -9.56 0.57
C MET A 64 1.61 -10.64 -0.49
N GLY A 65 2.54 -10.36 -1.40
CA GLY A 65 2.92 -11.26 -2.50
C GLY A 65 4.43 -11.37 -2.72
N GLY A 66 5.25 -11.06 -1.70
CA GLY A 66 6.70 -11.14 -1.80
C GLY A 66 7.35 -10.00 -2.61
N GLN A 67 6.67 -8.86 -2.79
CA GLN A 67 7.19 -7.69 -3.52
C GLN A 67 8.41 -7.05 -2.87
N THR A 68 8.81 -7.48 -1.69
CA THR A 68 9.94 -6.91 -0.94
C THR A 68 11.17 -7.80 -0.91
N ALA A 69 11.13 -9.01 -1.49
CA ALA A 69 12.22 -9.96 -1.46
C ALA A 69 12.29 -10.84 -2.72
N THR A 70 13.43 -11.44 -2.97
CA THR A 70 13.63 -12.55 -3.92
C THR A 70 14.73 -13.48 -3.40
N GLU A 71 14.74 -14.74 -3.86
CA GLU A 71 15.70 -15.74 -3.40
C GLU A 71 17.13 -15.31 -3.66
N GLN A 72 18.01 -15.61 -2.69
CA GLN A 72 19.45 -15.36 -2.77
C GLN A 72 19.82 -13.88 -2.98
N ALA A 73 18.92 -12.94 -2.74
CA ALA A 73 19.19 -11.51 -2.82
C ALA A 73 19.94 -11.00 -1.57
N LEU A 74 20.67 -9.89 -1.75
CA LEU A 74 20.95 -8.97 -0.66
C LEU A 74 19.63 -8.21 -0.36
N GLN A 75 19.10 -8.42 0.82
CA GLN A 75 17.91 -7.72 1.30
C GLN A 75 18.31 -6.40 1.95
N LEU A 76 17.91 -5.27 1.39
CA LEU A 76 17.99 -3.97 2.05
C LEU A 76 16.76 -3.80 2.94
N ASP A 77 16.95 -3.82 4.24
CA ASP A 77 15.92 -3.49 5.22
C ASP A 77 16.00 -2.00 5.57
N MET A 78 15.13 -1.22 4.96
CA MET A 78 15.21 0.23 5.02
C MET A 78 14.66 0.84 6.30
N ARG A 79 14.16 0.05 7.26
CA ARG A 79 13.43 0.56 8.43
C ARG A 79 14.25 1.42 9.37
N ASP A 80 15.57 1.22 9.43
CA ASP A 80 16.49 2.00 10.27
C ASP A 80 17.05 3.23 9.53
N PHE A 81 16.60 3.48 8.30
CA PHE A 81 16.93 4.66 7.48
C PHE A 81 15.75 5.64 7.52
N ASP A 82 15.55 6.32 8.66
CA ASP A 82 14.29 6.88 9.12
C ASP A 82 14.36 8.37 9.54
N GLN A 83 15.43 9.10 9.19
CA GLN A 83 15.62 10.46 9.67
C GLN A 83 14.76 11.49 8.94
N VAL A 84 14.32 12.52 9.66
CA VAL A 84 13.85 13.78 9.06
C VAL A 84 15.06 14.60 8.64
N LEU A 85 15.16 14.89 7.35
CA LEU A 85 16.31 15.58 6.75
C LEU A 85 16.12 17.10 6.73
N GLU A 86 14.92 17.54 6.34
CA GLU A 86 14.56 18.95 6.25
C GLU A 86 13.09 19.13 6.63
N PHE A 87 12.79 20.25 7.30
CA PHE A 87 11.41 20.61 7.66
C PHE A 87 11.22 22.12 7.60
N SER A 88 10.12 22.56 7.03
CA SER A 88 9.67 23.96 7.06
C SER A 88 8.17 24.06 7.25
N ALA A 89 7.78 24.52 8.43
CA ALA A 89 6.37 24.78 8.72
C ALA A 89 5.79 25.90 7.84
N GLU A 90 6.60 26.91 7.51
CA GLU A 90 6.21 28.04 6.65
C GLU A 90 5.92 27.57 5.21
N ARG A 91 6.83 26.78 4.63
CA ARG A 91 6.66 26.21 3.29
C ARG A 91 5.71 25.01 3.27
N ARG A 92 5.28 24.53 4.47
CA ARG A 92 4.47 23.32 4.62
C ARG A 92 5.07 22.14 3.87
N GLU A 93 6.32 21.83 4.21
CA GLU A 93 7.10 20.83 3.51
C GLU A 93 8.01 20.09 4.48
N ILE A 94 8.15 18.79 4.25
CA ILE A 94 9.08 17.93 4.98
C ILE A 94 9.82 17.04 3.99
N ARG A 95 11.13 16.85 4.23
CA ARG A 95 11.95 15.87 3.52
C ARG A 95 12.40 14.80 4.51
N VAL A 96 12.14 13.57 4.17
CA VAL A 96 12.36 12.42 5.07
C VAL A 96 13.06 11.28 4.36
N GLN A 97 13.84 10.51 5.10
CA GLN A 97 14.39 9.24 4.63
C GLN A 97 13.27 8.20 4.42
N ALA A 98 13.52 7.26 3.51
CA ALA A 98 12.50 6.35 3.00
C ALA A 98 11.99 5.31 4.03
N GLY A 99 12.80 5.01 5.05
CA GLY A 99 12.47 4.04 6.11
C GLY A 99 11.57 4.57 7.20
N ILE A 100 11.46 5.91 7.34
CA ILE A 100 10.57 6.52 8.33
C ILE A 100 9.11 6.08 8.12
N THR A 101 8.39 5.78 9.18
CA THR A 101 6.97 5.46 9.10
C THR A 101 6.13 6.74 9.01
N TRP A 102 4.93 6.65 8.45
CA TRP A 102 3.98 7.76 8.50
C TRP A 102 3.60 8.13 9.94
N ARG A 103 3.67 7.18 10.87
CA ARG A 103 3.47 7.43 12.30
C ARG A 103 4.51 8.40 12.84
N GLU A 104 5.77 8.17 12.58
CA GLU A 104 6.88 9.03 13.00
C GLU A 104 6.82 10.39 12.32
N VAL A 105 6.45 10.45 11.03
CA VAL A 105 6.18 11.71 10.34
C VAL A 105 5.07 12.50 11.04
N LEU A 106 3.94 11.85 11.37
CA LEU A 106 2.83 12.48 12.09
C LEU A 106 3.26 12.99 13.47
N GLU A 107 4.01 12.21 14.25
CA GLU A 107 4.53 12.59 15.55
C GLU A 107 5.47 13.81 15.46
N TYR A 108 6.27 13.89 14.40
CA TYR A 108 7.17 15.01 14.16
C TYR A 108 6.43 16.30 13.81
N ILE A 109 5.43 16.25 12.92
CA ILE A 109 4.76 17.46 12.37
C ILE A 109 3.53 17.91 13.17
N ASP A 110 2.94 17.03 13.99
CA ASP A 110 1.73 17.33 14.76
C ASP A 110 1.86 18.52 15.72
N PRO A 111 2.99 18.70 16.45
CA PRO A 111 3.21 19.87 17.31
C PRO A 111 3.15 21.22 16.56
N TYR A 112 3.39 21.20 15.24
CA TYR A 112 3.30 22.38 14.37
C TYR A 112 1.90 22.58 13.77
N GLY A 113 0.92 21.76 14.16
CA GLY A 113 -0.44 21.83 13.61
C GLY A 113 -0.55 21.38 12.15
N LEU A 114 0.39 20.56 11.67
CA LEU A 114 0.46 20.10 10.30
C LEU A 114 0.11 18.60 10.16
N SER A 115 -0.25 18.21 8.93
CA SER A 115 -0.66 16.86 8.53
C SER A 115 -0.11 16.56 7.13
N PRO A 116 0.17 15.29 6.77
CA PRO A 116 0.47 14.94 5.39
C PRO A 116 -0.71 15.29 4.47
N GLN A 117 -0.39 15.74 3.24
CA GLN A 117 -1.44 16.02 2.26
C GLN A 117 -2.18 14.73 1.85
N ILE A 118 -1.43 13.69 1.53
CA ILE A 118 -1.92 12.35 1.16
C ILE A 118 -1.09 11.31 1.91
N MET A 119 -1.74 10.28 2.42
CA MET A 119 -1.11 9.04 2.87
C MET A 119 -2.15 7.90 2.81
N GLN A 120 -1.71 6.65 2.95
CA GLN A 120 -2.62 5.52 3.10
C GLN A 120 -3.35 5.54 4.46
N SER A 121 -4.27 4.60 4.66
CA SER A 121 -5.18 4.63 5.83
C SER A 121 -4.54 4.30 7.17
N TYR A 122 -3.40 3.61 7.20
CA TYR A 122 -2.69 3.19 8.42
C TYR A 122 -1.28 3.75 8.45
N ALA A 123 -0.84 4.18 9.62
CA ALA A 123 0.41 4.93 9.78
C ALA A 123 1.68 4.08 9.94
N ASN A 124 1.55 2.75 9.99
CA ASN A 124 2.68 1.82 10.20
C ASN A 124 3.57 1.60 8.95
N PHE A 125 3.12 2.08 7.79
CA PHE A 125 3.87 1.93 6.54
C PHE A 125 5.04 2.90 6.49
N THR A 126 6.16 2.47 5.92
CA THR A 126 7.26 3.38 5.63
C THR A 126 6.92 4.29 4.43
N VAL A 127 7.46 5.50 4.44
CA VAL A 127 7.26 6.47 3.34
C VAL A 127 7.74 5.88 2.02
N GLY A 128 8.95 5.32 1.97
CA GLY A 128 9.50 4.70 0.75
C GLY A 128 8.68 3.50 0.27
N GLY A 129 8.18 2.67 1.20
CA GLY A 129 7.27 1.57 0.87
C GLY A 129 5.97 2.06 0.25
N ALA A 130 5.34 3.09 0.85
CA ALA A 130 4.13 3.71 0.32
C ALA A 130 4.32 4.33 -1.07
N LEU A 131 5.47 5.00 -1.31
CA LEU A 131 5.84 5.53 -2.63
C LEU A 131 6.05 4.40 -3.64
N SER A 132 6.76 3.34 -3.24
CA SER A 132 7.06 2.20 -4.12
C SER A 132 5.82 1.50 -4.66
N VAL A 133 4.71 1.51 -3.91
CA VAL A 133 3.43 0.94 -4.35
C VAL A 133 2.47 2.02 -4.89
N ASN A 134 2.87 3.29 -4.90
CA ASN A 134 1.99 4.43 -5.22
C ASN A 134 0.67 4.36 -4.44
N ALA A 135 0.78 4.32 -3.12
CA ALA A 135 -0.33 4.10 -2.21
C ALA A 135 -1.45 5.14 -2.36
N HIS A 136 -2.62 4.84 -1.86
CA HIS A 136 -3.73 5.78 -1.73
C HIS A 136 -4.42 5.65 -0.38
N GLY A 137 -5.18 6.68 -0.03
CA GLY A 137 -5.93 6.75 1.21
C GLY A 137 -7.42 7.01 0.98
N ARG A 138 -7.98 7.85 1.87
CA ARG A 138 -9.39 8.23 1.86
C ARG A 138 -9.59 9.74 1.62
N TYR A 139 -8.55 10.43 1.18
CA TYR A 139 -8.55 11.89 1.02
C TYR A 139 -9.30 12.29 -0.25
N VAL A 140 -10.40 13.04 -0.08
CA VAL A 140 -11.26 13.46 -1.18
C VAL A 140 -10.55 14.50 -2.06
N GLY A 141 -10.71 14.35 -3.36
CA GLY A 141 -10.04 15.23 -4.33
C GLY A 141 -8.55 14.97 -4.50
N GLN A 142 -8.02 13.99 -3.79
CA GLN A 142 -6.66 13.48 -3.92
C GLN A 142 -6.69 12.13 -4.66
N GLY A 143 -5.54 11.57 -4.94
CA GLY A 143 -5.46 10.31 -5.68
C GLY A 143 -4.32 9.46 -5.17
N PRO A 144 -3.63 8.78 -6.10
CA PRO A 144 -2.41 8.08 -5.78
C PRO A 144 -1.38 9.01 -5.15
N LEU A 145 -0.52 8.45 -4.33
CA LEU A 145 0.46 9.19 -3.51
C LEU A 145 1.39 10.08 -4.36
N VAL A 146 1.61 9.74 -5.62
CA VAL A 146 2.41 10.54 -6.56
C VAL A 146 1.95 12.00 -6.63
N LEU A 147 0.66 12.29 -6.42
CA LEU A 147 0.12 13.66 -6.37
C LEU A 147 0.55 14.44 -5.11
N GLY A 148 1.03 13.74 -4.09
CA GLY A 148 1.53 14.29 -2.83
C GLY A 148 3.04 14.20 -2.69
N VAL A 149 3.82 14.23 -3.79
CA VAL A 149 5.27 14.17 -3.78
C VAL A 149 5.86 15.31 -4.59
N ARG A 150 6.77 16.08 -3.98
CA ARG A 150 7.50 17.17 -4.65
C ARG A 150 8.71 16.67 -5.42
N ALA A 151 9.51 15.84 -4.74
CA ALA A 151 10.75 15.27 -5.28
C ALA A 151 11.11 14.00 -4.50
N LEU A 152 11.99 13.20 -5.06
CA LEU A 152 12.62 12.06 -4.39
C LEU A 152 14.05 11.89 -4.87
N ARG A 153 14.88 11.16 -4.11
CA ARG A 153 16.20 10.71 -4.57
C ARG A 153 16.24 9.19 -4.66
N LEU A 154 16.96 8.73 -5.66
CA LEU A 154 17.15 7.31 -5.99
C LEU A 154 18.64 6.96 -6.02
N VAL A 155 19.00 5.80 -5.48
CA VAL A 155 20.26 5.13 -5.79
C VAL A 155 19.98 4.13 -6.91
N LEU A 156 20.59 4.37 -8.09
CA LEU A 156 20.46 3.53 -9.28
C LEU A 156 21.39 2.32 -9.24
N ALA A 157 21.27 1.39 -10.19
CA ALA A 157 22.00 0.12 -10.22
C ALA A 157 23.54 0.24 -10.30
N ASP A 158 24.03 1.38 -10.78
CA ASP A 158 25.48 1.73 -10.81
C ASP A 158 25.96 2.39 -9.50
N GLY A 159 25.09 2.60 -8.53
CA GLY A 159 25.35 3.29 -7.27
C GLY A 159 25.31 4.82 -7.38
N SER A 160 24.90 5.38 -8.49
CA SER A 160 24.71 6.83 -8.63
C SER A 160 23.46 7.30 -7.85
N LEU A 161 23.59 8.46 -7.20
CA LEU A 161 22.46 9.11 -6.51
C LEU A 161 21.86 10.17 -7.45
N VAL A 162 20.56 10.03 -7.76
CA VAL A 162 19.85 10.90 -8.69
C VAL A 162 18.63 11.51 -8.02
N GLU A 163 18.45 12.81 -8.19
CA GLU A 163 17.22 13.50 -7.81
C GLU A 163 16.21 13.46 -8.96
N ALA A 164 14.93 13.24 -8.62
CA ALA A 164 13.82 13.17 -9.56
C ALA A 164 12.59 13.91 -9.03
N SER A 165 11.91 14.60 -9.93
CA SER A 165 10.67 15.34 -9.65
C SER A 165 9.78 15.34 -10.89
N PRO A 166 8.55 15.83 -10.84
CA PRO A 166 7.70 15.95 -12.03
C PRO A 166 8.30 16.70 -13.20
N THR A 167 9.28 17.60 -12.94
CA THR A 167 9.91 18.47 -13.95
C THR A 167 11.41 18.22 -14.16
N HIS A 168 12.01 17.36 -13.36
CA HIS A 168 13.42 17.00 -13.46
C HIS A 168 13.59 15.49 -13.32
N ASN A 169 14.26 14.84 -14.29
CA ASN A 169 14.34 13.38 -14.38
C ASN A 169 12.95 12.73 -14.22
N SER A 170 11.95 13.31 -14.86
CA SER A 170 10.54 12.95 -14.69
C SER A 170 10.23 11.48 -15.00
N GLU A 171 10.97 10.89 -15.95
CA GLU A 171 10.86 9.46 -16.27
C GLU A 171 11.22 8.58 -15.07
N LEU A 172 12.29 8.94 -14.32
CA LEU A 172 12.67 8.24 -13.10
C LEU A 172 11.65 8.49 -11.97
N PHE A 173 11.15 9.73 -11.86
CA PHE A 173 10.12 10.06 -10.87
C PHE A 173 8.86 9.22 -11.05
N TYR A 174 8.28 9.23 -12.24
CA TYR A 174 7.07 8.49 -12.57
C TYR A 174 7.28 6.98 -12.72
N GLY A 175 8.51 6.55 -12.93
CA GLY A 175 8.87 5.14 -12.96
C GLY A 175 9.11 4.54 -11.57
N ALA A 176 9.70 5.31 -10.65
CA ALA A 176 10.02 4.82 -9.31
C ALA A 176 8.79 4.76 -8.39
N ILE A 177 7.91 5.79 -8.47
CA ILE A 177 6.64 5.78 -7.75
C ILE A 177 5.70 4.76 -8.41
N GLY A 178 5.27 3.76 -7.64
CA GLY A 178 4.55 2.60 -8.17
C GLY A 178 5.44 1.59 -8.90
N GLY A 179 6.78 1.74 -8.87
CA GLY A 179 7.73 0.85 -9.53
C GLY A 179 8.24 -0.31 -8.67
N TYR A 180 7.72 -0.47 -7.46
CA TYR A 180 8.03 -1.62 -6.57
C TYR A 180 9.54 -1.87 -6.41
N GLY A 181 10.34 -0.81 -6.32
CA GLY A 181 11.78 -0.91 -6.19
C GLY A 181 12.52 -1.46 -7.42
N GLY A 182 11.84 -1.60 -8.56
CA GLY A 182 12.43 -2.18 -9.77
C GLY A 182 13.44 -1.31 -10.48
N LEU A 183 13.45 0.00 -10.23
CA LEU A 183 14.34 0.96 -10.89
C LEU A 183 15.52 1.42 -10.01
N GLY A 184 15.44 1.22 -8.70
CA GLY A 184 16.43 1.70 -7.74
C GLY A 184 15.87 1.78 -6.33
N VAL A 185 16.72 2.20 -5.41
CA VAL A 185 16.39 2.42 -4.01
C VAL A 185 15.93 3.85 -3.82
N ILE A 186 14.64 4.08 -3.51
CA ILE A 186 14.18 5.38 -3.02
C ILE A 186 14.82 5.61 -1.65
N VAL A 187 15.62 6.66 -1.52
CA VAL A 187 16.34 6.95 -0.27
C VAL A 187 15.68 8.08 0.53
N ASP A 188 15.08 9.05 -0.12
CA ASP A 188 14.28 10.07 0.56
C ASP A 188 13.23 10.69 -0.37
N ALA A 189 12.29 11.40 0.25
CA ALA A 189 11.25 12.13 -0.47
C ALA A 189 10.91 13.44 0.21
N THR A 190 10.53 14.43 -0.59
CA THR A 190 10.01 15.73 -0.17
C THR A 190 8.49 15.73 -0.33
N LEU A 191 7.78 15.92 0.78
CA LEU A 191 6.34 15.78 0.89
C LEU A 191 5.69 17.11 1.27
N PRO A 192 4.60 17.53 0.59
CA PRO A 192 3.82 18.68 0.99
C PRO A 192 2.96 18.36 2.23
N LEU A 193 2.77 19.36 3.06
CA LEU A 193 1.96 19.30 4.27
C LEU A 193 0.75 20.23 4.15
N VAL A 194 -0.28 19.96 4.95
CA VAL A 194 -1.49 20.74 5.09
C VAL A 194 -1.82 20.96 6.56
N ASP A 195 -2.81 21.81 6.86
CA ASP A 195 -3.23 22.03 8.25
C ASP A 195 -3.86 20.77 8.86
N ASN A 196 -3.53 20.49 10.12
CA ASN A 196 -4.22 19.50 10.94
C ASN A 196 -5.54 20.10 11.45
N SER A 197 -6.60 19.99 10.64
CA SER A 197 -7.92 20.52 10.94
C SER A 197 -8.75 19.59 11.83
N LYS A 198 -9.73 20.16 12.55
CA LYS A 198 -10.77 19.36 13.21
C LYS A 198 -11.75 18.84 12.16
N LEU A 199 -12.17 17.59 12.32
CA LEU A 199 -13.06 16.89 11.42
C LEU A 199 -14.25 16.31 12.19
N VAL A 200 -15.46 16.54 11.71
CA VAL A 200 -16.66 15.85 12.18
C VAL A 200 -16.93 14.64 11.29
N ARG A 201 -17.14 13.47 11.92
CA ARG A 201 -17.55 12.26 11.22
C ARG A 201 -19.06 12.25 11.00
N GLN A 202 -19.48 11.96 9.79
CA GLN A 202 -20.87 11.68 9.41
C GLN A 202 -20.96 10.29 8.80
N SER A 203 -22.07 9.58 9.04
CA SER A 203 -22.31 8.26 8.48
C SER A 203 -23.74 8.11 8.01
N GLN A 204 -23.92 7.58 6.80
CA GLN A 204 -25.23 7.39 6.15
C GLN A 204 -25.25 6.05 5.42
N LEU A 205 -26.32 5.29 5.57
CA LEU A 205 -26.58 4.07 4.79
C LEU A 205 -27.45 4.43 3.59
N MET A 206 -27.13 3.90 2.43
CA MET A 206 -27.87 4.15 1.18
C MET A 206 -27.77 2.93 0.24
N PRO A 207 -28.66 2.79 -0.73
CA PRO A 207 -28.52 1.83 -1.82
C PRO A 207 -27.26 2.08 -2.65
N LEU A 208 -26.64 1.01 -3.15
CA LEU A 208 -25.43 1.10 -3.99
C LEU A 208 -25.64 1.98 -5.23
N ASN A 209 -26.80 1.87 -5.88
CA ASN A 209 -27.13 2.65 -7.09
C ASN A 209 -27.26 4.17 -6.83
N GLU A 210 -27.46 4.59 -5.58
CA GLU A 210 -27.47 6.01 -5.21
C GLU A 210 -26.07 6.54 -4.86
N TYR A 211 -25.13 5.63 -4.50
CA TYR A 211 -23.81 6.03 -3.99
C TYR A 211 -22.95 6.82 -4.99
N PRO A 212 -22.88 6.50 -6.29
CA PRO A 212 -22.11 7.30 -7.24
C PRO A 212 -22.62 8.75 -7.35
N ALA A 213 -23.95 8.93 -7.39
CA ALA A 213 -24.56 10.26 -7.42
C ALA A 213 -24.36 11.03 -6.10
N PHE A 214 -24.49 10.35 -4.97
CA PHE A 214 -24.17 10.92 -3.65
C PHE A 214 -22.71 11.38 -3.61
N PHE A 215 -21.78 10.53 -4.04
CA PHE A 215 -20.35 10.87 -4.06
C PHE A 215 -20.09 12.11 -4.93
N ALA A 216 -20.61 12.13 -6.15
CA ALA A 216 -20.39 13.24 -7.07
C ALA A 216 -20.94 14.57 -6.53
N ASN A 217 -22.15 14.57 -5.96
CA ASN A 217 -22.88 15.78 -5.58
C ASN A 217 -22.57 16.28 -4.15
N GLN A 218 -22.31 15.36 -3.21
CA GLN A 218 -22.19 15.70 -1.78
C GLN A 218 -20.79 15.48 -1.22
N VAL A 219 -19.97 14.65 -1.85
CA VAL A 219 -18.60 14.38 -1.39
C VAL A 219 -17.58 15.17 -2.20
N ARG A 220 -17.50 14.93 -3.51
CA ARG A 220 -16.50 15.56 -4.38
C ARG A 220 -16.64 17.08 -4.46
N GLY A 221 -17.86 17.58 -4.55
CA GLY A 221 -18.16 19.01 -4.68
C GLY A 221 -18.11 19.81 -3.37
N ASN A 222 -17.93 19.15 -2.24
CA ASN A 222 -17.96 19.80 -0.94
C ASN A 222 -16.54 20.25 -0.52
N PRO A 223 -16.25 21.56 -0.38
CA PRO A 223 -14.93 22.06 -0.04
C PRO A 223 -14.49 21.69 1.39
N ASP A 224 -15.42 21.36 2.28
CA ASP A 224 -15.10 20.94 3.64
C ASP A 224 -14.85 19.43 3.76
N MET A 225 -15.13 18.67 2.71
CA MET A 225 -14.91 17.23 2.71
C MET A 225 -13.41 16.93 2.65
N VAL A 226 -12.88 16.25 3.68
CA VAL A 226 -11.47 15.94 3.79
C VAL A 226 -11.21 14.46 3.51
N MET A 227 -11.98 13.57 4.13
CA MET A 227 -11.85 12.12 3.94
C MET A 227 -13.23 11.49 3.72
N HIS A 228 -13.25 10.44 2.91
CA HIS A 228 -14.46 9.67 2.65
C HIS A 228 -14.13 8.23 2.30
N ASN A 229 -14.99 7.32 2.74
CA ASN A 229 -15.05 5.95 2.23
C ASN A 229 -16.47 5.39 2.32
N GLY A 230 -16.79 4.48 1.41
CA GLY A 230 -17.95 3.61 1.51
C GLY A 230 -17.56 2.28 2.16
N ILE A 231 -18.50 1.66 2.86
CA ILE A 231 -18.42 0.26 3.28
C ILE A 231 -19.54 -0.45 2.52
N LEU A 232 -19.17 -1.26 1.54
CA LEU A 232 -20.13 -2.09 0.80
C LEU A 232 -20.54 -3.26 1.69
N TYR A 233 -21.83 -3.39 1.94
CA TYR A 233 -22.35 -4.51 2.73
C TYR A 233 -22.31 -5.79 1.92
N THR A 234 -21.85 -6.87 2.55
CA THR A 234 -21.54 -8.14 1.87
C THR A 234 -22.64 -9.19 2.04
N ASP A 235 -23.72 -8.84 2.74
CA ASP A 235 -24.91 -9.69 2.83
C ASP A 235 -25.74 -9.67 1.52
N ASP A 236 -25.88 -8.48 0.94
CA ASP A 236 -26.68 -8.26 -0.26
C ASP A 236 -25.90 -7.67 -1.47
N TYR A 237 -24.74 -7.05 -1.22
CA TYR A 237 -23.95 -6.27 -2.19
C TYR A 237 -24.72 -5.10 -2.83
N ASP A 238 -25.84 -4.68 -2.21
CA ASP A 238 -26.73 -3.64 -2.72
C ASP A 238 -26.75 -2.38 -1.83
N SER A 239 -26.10 -2.43 -0.67
CA SER A 239 -26.10 -1.35 0.33
C SER A 239 -24.70 -0.85 0.62
N VAL A 240 -24.53 0.47 0.68
CA VAL A 240 -23.26 1.15 1.03
C VAL A 240 -23.48 2.05 2.23
N ARG A 241 -22.64 1.90 3.24
CA ARG A 241 -22.54 2.86 4.33
C ARG A 241 -21.43 3.87 4.00
N ALA A 242 -21.83 5.07 3.65
CA ALA A 242 -20.95 6.21 3.46
C ALA A 242 -20.44 6.71 4.81
N VAL A 243 -19.13 6.94 4.93
CA VAL A 243 -18.48 7.52 6.11
C VAL A 243 -17.64 8.69 5.65
N SER A 244 -18.03 9.89 6.07
CA SER A 244 -17.44 11.16 5.64
C SER A 244 -16.83 11.91 6.82
N TYR A 245 -15.75 12.62 6.59
CA TYR A 245 -15.07 13.47 7.57
C TYR A 245 -14.94 14.87 6.98
N LEU A 246 -15.67 15.83 7.57
CA LEU A 246 -15.76 17.20 7.11
C LEU A 246 -15.06 18.13 8.09
N ARG A 247 -14.45 19.21 7.60
CA ARG A 247 -13.96 20.29 8.47
C ARG A 247 -15.07 20.80 9.36
N SER A 248 -14.73 21.11 10.60
CA SER A 248 -15.71 21.57 11.60
C SER A 248 -15.06 22.47 12.64
N ASP A 249 -15.75 23.52 13.03
CA ASP A 249 -15.38 24.38 14.15
C ASP A 249 -15.96 23.90 15.49
N ALA A 250 -16.78 22.85 15.48
CA ALA A 250 -17.38 22.30 16.68
C ALA A 250 -16.32 21.87 17.72
N PRO A 251 -16.69 21.85 19.01
CA PRO A 251 -15.79 21.34 20.06
C PRO A 251 -15.39 19.88 19.80
N LEU A 252 -14.14 19.55 20.13
CA LEU A 252 -13.65 18.18 20.06
C LEU A 252 -14.44 17.27 21.00
N THR A 253 -14.75 16.07 20.53
CA THR A 253 -15.27 14.97 21.36
C THR A 253 -14.21 13.89 21.58
N ILE A 254 -13.16 13.92 20.75
CA ILE A 254 -11.93 13.13 20.89
C ILE A 254 -10.80 14.14 20.88
N GLU A 255 -10.17 14.32 22.05
CA GLU A 255 -9.15 15.37 22.26
C GLU A 255 -7.76 14.95 21.79
N GLU A 256 -7.49 13.63 21.77
CA GLU A 256 -6.22 13.07 21.35
C GLU A 256 -5.92 13.46 19.89
N ARG A 257 -4.77 14.10 19.70
CA ARG A 257 -4.33 14.54 18.36
C ARG A 257 -3.88 13.39 17.47
N LEU A 258 -3.32 12.35 18.06
CA LEU A 258 -2.92 11.08 17.44
C LEU A 258 -3.57 9.93 18.21
N VAL A 259 -3.83 8.81 17.51
CA VAL A 259 -4.26 7.58 18.17
C VAL A 259 -3.15 7.11 19.12
N PRO A 260 -3.43 6.84 20.41
CA PRO A 260 -2.43 6.30 21.31
C PRO A 260 -1.82 5.00 20.81
N SER A 261 -0.50 4.85 20.90
CA SER A 261 0.22 3.64 20.46
C SER A 261 -0.21 2.37 21.19
N GLU A 262 -0.65 2.51 22.43
CA GLU A 262 -1.10 1.42 23.31
C GLU A 262 -2.60 1.08 23.15
N ARG A 263 -3.28 1.66 22.14
CA ARG A 263 -4.71 1.41 21.92
C ARG A 263 -4.99 -0.07 21.68
N SER A 264 -5.95 -0.62 22.46
CA SER A 264 -6.42 -2.00 22.26
C SER A 264 -7.41 -2.07 21.09
N TYR A 265 -7.18 -2.99 20.18
CA TYR A 265 -8.05 -3.27 19.03
C TYR A 265 -8.88 -4.57 19.20
N GLY A 266 -8.94 -5.14 20.39
CA GLY A 266 -9.57 -6.44 20.65
C GLY A 266 -11.01 -6.54 20.16
N ALA A 267 -11.84 -5.52 20.42
CA ALA A 267 -13.24 -5.50 19.99
C ALA A 267 -13.37 -5.47 18.44
N MET A 268 -12.57 -4.65 17.76
CA MET A 268 -12.57 -4.56 16.30
C MET A 268 -12.07 -5.87 15.67
N ARG A 269 -10.99 -6.43 16.18
CA ARG A 269 -10.47 -7.74 15.74
C ARG A 269 -11.50 -8.85 15.87
N THR A 270 -12.23 -8.88 17.00
CA THR A 270 -13.32 -9.85 17.22
C THR A 270 -14.45 -9.65 16.21
N ALA A 271 -14.85 -8.39 15.94
CA ALA A 271 -15.89 -8.08 14.96
C ALA A 271 -15.48 -8.52 13.53
N LEU A 272 -14.23 -8.30 13.13
CA LEU A 272 -13.70 -8.74 11.84
C LEU A 272 -13.57 -10.26 11.74
N ALA A 273 -13.15 -10.93 12.82
CA ALA A 273 -13.11 -12.39 12.88
C ALA A 273 -14.52 -13.01 12.75
N LEU A 274 -15.51 -12.43 13.42
CA LEU A 274 -16.91 -12.80 13.26
C LEU A 274 -17.38 -12.61 11.82
N ALA A 275 -17.13 -11.45 11.23
CA ALA A 275 -17.50 -11.14 9.84
C ALA A 275 -16.86 -12.09 8.81
N SER A 276 -15.73 -12.72 9.15
CA SER A 276 -15.03 -13.71 8.31
C SER A 276 -15.67 -15.11 8.36
N SER A 277 -16.71 -15.32 9.16
CA SER A 277 -17.46 -16.57 9.23
C SER A 277 -18.74 -16.50 8.38
N PRO A 278 -19.27 -17.64 7.90
CA PRO A 278 -20.54 -17.64 7.18
C PRO A 278 -21.67 -16.97 7.98
N GLY A 279 -22.32 -15.97 7.39
CA GLY A 279 -23.36 -15.16 8.02
C GLY A 279 -22.88 -14.13 9.06
N GLY A 280 -21.60 -14.09 9.37
CA GLY A 280 -21.03 -13.14 10.36
C GLY A 280 -21.01 -11.70 9.87
N SER A 281 -20.86 -11.47 8.56
CA SER A 281 -21.02 -10.16 7.95
C SER A 281 -22.39 -9.56 8.22
N LYS A 282 -23.46 -10.33 8.05
CA LYS A 282 -24.83 -9.91 8.35
C LYS A 282 -25.01 -9.43 9.80
N VAL A 283 -24.42 -10.16 10.76
CA VAL A 283 -24.47 -9.77 12.17
C VAL A 283 -23.71 -8.47 12.41
N ARG A 284 -22.52 -8.34 11.82
CA ARG A 284 -21.73 -7.09 11.90
C ARG A 284 -22.51 -5.91 11.34
N GLU A 285 -23.03 -6.04 10.13
CA GLU A 285 -23.71 -4.98 9.39
C GLU A 285 -25.01 -4.54 10.06
N ALA A 286 -25.75 -5.49 10.63
CA ALA A 286 -27.02 -5.20 11.32
C ALA A 286 -26.85 -4.64 12.74
N LEU A 287 -25.84 -5.08 13.49
CA LEU A 287 -25.72 -4.79 14.93
C LEU A 287 -24.46 -3.98 15.28
N VAL A 288 -23.31 -4.31 14.69
CA VAL A 288 -22.01 -3.74 15.11
C VAL A 288 -21.76 -2.39 14.45
N ASP A 289 -21.88 -2.31 13.12
CA ASP A 289 -21.60 -1.10 12.36
C ASP A 289 -22.50 0.09 12.77
N PRO A 290 -23.81 -0.07 12.98
CA PRO A 290 -24.66 1.01 13.48
C PRO A 290 -24.26 1.55 14.85
N LEU A 291 -23.72 0.69 15.73
CA LEU A 291 -23.24 1.09 17.05
C LEU A 291 -21.90 1.81 16.97
N LEU A 292 -20.93 1.28 16.21
CA LEU A 292 -19.59 1.86 16.04
C LEU A 292 -19.64 3.20 15.30
N LEU A 293 -20.58 3.35 14.37
CA LEU A 293 -20.71 4.54 13.53
C LEU A 293 -21.80 5.51 14.02
N LYS A 294 -22.37 5.25 15.20
CA LYS A 294 -23.35 6.15 15.83
C LYS A 294 -22.71 7.49 16.21
N GLY A 295 -23.51 8.57 16.03
CA GLY A 295 -23.11 9.93 16.41
C GLY A 295 -22.17 10.58 15.38
N ALA A 296 -21.77 11.80 15.71
CA ALA A 296 -20.93 12.65 14.87
C ALA A 296 -19.70 13.13 15.66
N PRO A 297 -18.75 12.23 16.00
CA PRO A 297 -17.59 12.63 16.77
C PRO A 297 -16.75 13.65 16.01
N VAL A 298 -16.21 14.63 16.76
CA VAL A 298 -15.28 15.64 16.25
C VAL A 298 -13.89 15.31 16.76
N GLN A 299 -12.93 15.18 15.84
CA GLN A 299 -11.56 14.75 16.11
C GLN A 299 -10.57 15.47 15.21
N TRP A 300 -9.29 15.37 15.50
CA TRP A 300 -8.24 15.89 14.64
C TRP A 300 -8.05 15.04 13.38
N ARG A 301 -7.66 15.69 12.27
CA ARG A 301 -7.26 14.99 11.03
C ARG A 301 -6.14 14.00 11.31
N ASN A 302 -5.13 14.38 12.10
CA ASN A 302 -4.03 13.50 12.45
C ASN A 302 -4.46 12.31 13.33
N HIS A 303 -5.50 12.46 14.16
CA HIS A 303 -6.08 11.31 14.87
C HIS A 303 -6.57 10.26 13.88
N GLN A 304 -7.30 10.70 12.84
CA GLN A 304 -7.79 9.79 11.81
C GLN A 304 -6.68 9.26 10.88
N ALA A 305 -5.61 10.03 10.67
CA ALA A 305 -4.46 9.64 9.86
C ALA A 305 -3.52 8.65 10.58
N SER A 306 -3.48 8.66 11.93
CA SER A 306 -2.59 7.85 12.76
C SER A 306 -3.17 6.49 13.18
N LEU A 307 -4.21 6.00 12.49
CA LEU A 307 -4.74 4.66 12.73
C LEU A 307 -3.64 3.60 12.54
N ASP A 308 -3.68 2.57 13.39
CA ASP A 308 -2.74 1.47 13.40
C ASP A 308 -3.31 0.26 12.63
N VAL A 309 -2.46 -0.40 11.83
CA VAL A 309 -2.83 -1.61 11.09
C VAL A 309 -3.27 -2.77 12.00
N GLY A 310 -2.89 -2.73 13.27
CA GLY A 310 -3.36 -3.64 14.30
C GLY A 310 -4.89 -3.71 14.40
N GLU A 311 -5.60 -2.68 13.91
CA GLU A 311 -7.07 -2.70 13.77
C GLU A 311 -7.56 -3.80 12.84
N LEU A 312 -6.79 -4.11 11.77
CA LEU A 312 -7.12 -5.14 10.78
C LEU A 312 -6.58 -6.54 11.12
N GLN A 313 -5.75 -6.68 12.16
CA GLN A 313 -5.19 -7.98 12.52
C GLN A 313 -6.19 -8.77 13.38
N PRO A 314 -7.07 -9.59 12.79
CA PRO A 314 -7.93 -10.46 13.60
C PRO A 314 -7.07 -11.53 14.29
N ILE A 315 -7.68 -12.24 15.21
CA ILE A 315 -7.02 -13.34 15.90
C ILE A 315 -6.60 -14.37 14.85
N SER A 316 -5.29 -14.42 14.54
CA SER A 316 -4.74 -15.41 13.60
C SER A 316 -4.73 -16.78 14.26
N GLY A 317 -4.97 -17.82 13.46
CA GLY A 317 -4.86 -19.22 13.88
C GLY A 317 -3.94 -20.01 12.95
N PRO A 318 -3.50 -21.20 13.36
CA PRO A 318 -2.74 -22.05 12.49
C PRO A 318 -3.58 -22.42 11.24
N GLY A 319 -2.98 -22.35 10.05
CA GLY A 319 -3.60 -22.80 8.81
C GLY A 319 -4.35 -21.72 8.01
N TYR A 320 -4.37 -20.46 8.43
CA TYR A 320 -4.94 -19.36 7.64
C TYR A 320 -4.28 -18.02 7.92
N SER A 321 -4.42 -17.12 6.97
CA SER A 321 -4.01 -15.72 7.07
C SER A 321 -5.17 -14.80 6.67
N TYR A 322 -5.03 -13.51 6.97
CA TYR A 322 -5.92 -12.47 6.47
C TYR A 322 -5.20 -11.64 5.43
N VAL A 323 -5.85 -11.44 4.31
CA VAL A 323 -5.26 -10.80 3.15
C VAL A 323 -6.22 -9.80 2.52
N LEU A 324 -5.64 -8.92 1.70
CA LEU A 324 -6.37 -7.95 0.91
C LEU A 324 -6.26 -8.29 -0.58
N GLN A 325 -7.28 -7.92 -1.32
CA GLN A 325 -7.27 -7.75 -2.78
C GLN A 325 -7.97 -6.44 -3.11
N GLU A 326 -7.57 -5.79 -4.18
CA GLU A 326 -8.13 -4.50 -4.54
C GLU A 326 -8.25 -4.35 -6.04
N TYR A 327 -9.39 -3.80 -6.45
CA TYR A 327 -9.75 -3.56 -7.83
C TYR A 327 -10.15 -2.10 -8.01
N PHE A 328 -9.74 -1.53 -9.13
CA PHE A 328 -10.02 -0.15 -9.48
C PHE A 328 -10.88 -0.11 -10.72
N VAL A 329 -11.98 0.61 -10.67
CA VAL A 329 -12.90 0.74 -11.79
C VAL A 329 -13.31 2.18 -12.01
N PRO A 330 -13.50 2.63 -13.26
CA PRO A 330 -14.07 3.94 -13.54
C PRO A 330 -15.37 4.15 -12.78
N GLU A 331 -15.66 5.37 -12.35
CA GLU A 331 -16.83 5.68 -11.52
C GLU A 331 -18.14 5.15 -12.10
N ALA A 332 -18.34 5.28 -13.41
CA ALA A 332 -19.55 4.82 -14.09
C ALA A 332 -19.69 3.29 -14.14
N GLN A 333 -18.64 2.54 -13.76
CA GLN A 333 -18.63 1.08 -13.80
C GLN A 333 -18.85 0.44 -12.42
N LEU A 334 -19.00 1.23 -11.34
CA LEU A 334 -19.08 0.72 -9.97
C LEU A 334 -20.17 -0.35 -9.81
N GLU A 335 -21.41 -0.03 -10.18
CA GLU A 335 -22.56 -0.93 -9.98
C GLU A 335 -22.41 -2.23 -10.78
N SER A 336 -22.07 -2.12 -12.08
CA SER A 336 -21.89 -3.29 -12.94
C SER A 336 -20.75 -4.18 -12.49
N PHE A 337 -19.65 -3.58 -12.01
CA PHE A 337 -18.52 -4.31 -11.44
C PHE A 337 -18.92 -5.02 -10.15
N VAL A 338 -19.60 -4.36 -9.20
CA VAL A 338 -20.07 -4.97 -7.95
C VAL A 338 -21.00 -6.14 -8.23
N ALA A 339 -21.95 -5.99 -9.16
CA ALA A 339 -22.84 -7.08 -9.56
C ALA A 339 -22.06 -8.27 -10.17
N GLY A 340 -21.01 -8.00 -10.96
CA GLY A 340 -20.11 -9.02 -11.50
C GLY A 340 -19.29 -9.70 -10.42
N MET A 341 -18.71 -8.91 -9.51
CA MET A 341 -17.92 -9.37 -8.37
C MET A 341 -18.76 -10.29 -7.47
N HIS A 342 -19.96 -9.88 -7.11
CA HIS A 342 -20.88 -10.70 -6.29
C HIS A 342 -21.10 -12.08 -6.93
N ARG A 343 -21.41 -12.15 -8.25
CA ARG A 343 -21.58 -13.44 -8.96
C ARG A 343 -20.34 -14.34 -8.91
N VAL A 344 -19.13 -13.76 -9.00
CA VAL A 344 -17.88 -14.52 -8.89
C VAL A 344 -17.71 -15.06 -7.48
N LEU A 345 -17.87 -14.20 -6.46
CA LEU A 345 -17.69 -14.56 -5.06
C LEU A 345 -18.72 -15.63 -4.62
N GLU A 346 -19.99 -15.50 -5.04
CA GLU A 346 -21.05 -16.48 -4.78
C GLU A 346 -20.73 -17.84 -5.41
N ARG A 347 -20.34 -17.87 -6.69
CA ARG A 347 -19.98 -19.10 -7.42
C ARG A 347 -18.86 -19.86 -6.71
N HIS A 348 -17.86 -19.15 -6.20
CA HIS A 348 -16.73 -19.73 -5.48
C HIS A 348 -16.95 -19.88 -3.98
N ARG A 349 -18.14 -19.49 -3.47
CA ARG A 349 -18.50 -19.52 -2.04
C ARG A 349 -17.47 -18.79 -1.17
N VAL A 350 -17.01 -17.62 -1.63
CA VAL A 350 -16.04 -16.80 -0.92
C VAL A 350 -16.74 -15.95 0.12
N THR A 351 -16.24 -15.98 1.35
CA THR A 351 -16.69 -15.08 2.42
C THR A 351 -15.75 -13.89 2.52
N ILE A 352 -16.27 -12.69 2.28
CA ILE A 352 -15.55 -11.42 2.45
C ILE A 352 -15.93 -10.81 3.79
N ALA A 353 -14.94 -10.45 4.60
CA ALA A 353 -15.15 -9.85 5.91
C ALA A 353 -15.47 -8.35 5.81
N ASN A 354 -14.95 -7.66 4.82
CA ASN A 354 -15.20 -6.24 4.58
C ASN A 354 -14.85 -5.84 3.15
N ILE A 355 -15.62 -4.93 2.56
CA ILE A 355 -15.27 -4.25 1.32
C ILE A 355 -15.33 -2.74 1.57
N SER A 356 -14.18 -2.06 1.46
CA SER A 356 -14.11 -0.60 1.52
C SER A 356 -14.10 -0.04 0.11
N ILE A 357 -15.00 0.91 -0.18
CA ILE A 357 -14.99 1.70 -1.41
C ILE A 357 -14.28 3.02 -1.12
N ARG A 358 -13.26 3.33 -1.90
CA ARG A 358 -12.53 4.59 -1.85
C ARG A 358 -12.55 5.24 -3.22
N HIS A 359 -12.25 6.52 -3.26
CA HIS A 359 -12.13 7.23 -4.53
C HIS A 359 -10.72 7.78 -4.68
N ALA A 360 -10.20 7.73 -5.90
CA ALA A 360 -8.94 8.33 -6.28
C ALA A 360 -9.07 9.10 -7.61
N LYS A 361 -8.39 10.25 -7.68
CA LYS A 361 -8.17 10.94 -8.95
C LYS A 361 -7.24 10.15 -9.84
N GLY A 362 -7.33 10.42 -11.15
CA GLY A 362 -6.44 9.84 -12.13
C GLY A 362 -4.97 10.15 -11.83
N ASP A 363 -4.12 9.17 -12.06
CA ASP A 363 -2.68 9.26 -11.94
C ASP A 363 -2.10 10.15 -13.04
N PRO A 364 -1.23 11.14 -12.74
CA PRO A 364 -0.73 12.10 -13.72
C PRO A 364 0.31 11.52 -14.68
N GLY A 365 0.86 10.33 -14.42
CA GLY A 365 1.88 9.80 -15.33
C GLY A 365 2.76 8.67 -14.84
N THR A 366 2.51 8.02 -13.70
CA THR A 366 3.31 6.85 -13.33
C THR A 366 3.21 5.75 -14.38
N LEU A 367 4.30 5.01 -14.60
CA LEU A 367 4.35 4.00 -15.66
C LEU A 367 3.43 2.80 -15.35
N LEU A 368 3.21 2.51 -14.07
CA LEU A 368 2.32 1.46 -13.60
C LEU A 368 1.09 2.06 -12.89
N ALA A 369 0.45 3.03 -13.56
CA ALA A 369 -0.72 3.71 -13.04
C ALA A 369 -1.91 2.75 -12.87
N TRP A 370 -2.35 2.55 -11.64
CA TRP A 370 -3.56 1.79 -11.34
C TRP A 370 -4.83 2.64 -11.49
N ALA A 371 -4.77 3.98 -11.30
CA ALA A 371 -5.86 4.93 -11.53
C ALA A 371 -5.66 5.65 -12.87
N ARG A 372 -6.10 5.06 -13.98
CA ARG A 372 -5.97 5.68 -15.32
C ARG A 372 -6.90 6.86 -15.56
N GLY A 373 -7.81 7.11 -14.67
CA GLY A 373 -8.77 8.21 -14.59
C GLY A 373 -9.36 8.22 -13.20
N ASP A 374 -10.33 9.11 -12.95
CA ASP A 374 -11.06 9.12 -11.68
C ASP A 374 -11.75 7.75 -11.48
N THR A 375 -11.52 7.13 -10.32
CA THR A 375 -11.84 5.71 -10.13
C THR A 375 -12.32 5.43 -8.71
N PHE A 376 -13.21 4.45 -8.58
CA PHE A 376 -13.47 3.81 -7.30
C PHE A 376 -12.55 2.60 -7.11
N ALA A 377 -11.99 2.51 -5.90
CA ALA A 377 -11.17 1.41 -5.43
C ALA A 377 -12.00 0.52 -4.50
N LEU A 378 -12.11 -0.76 -4.79
CA LEU A 378 -12.80 -1.73 -3.95
C LEU A 378 -11.76 -2.60 -3.23
N VAL A 379 -11.59 -2.37 -1.93
CA VAL A 379 -10.62 -3.06 -1.07
C VAL A 379 -11.33 -4.21 -0.37
N LEU A 380 -11.07 -5.44 -0.80
CA LEU A 380 -11.63 -6.66 -0.24
C LEU A 380 -10.73 -7.20 0.86
N TYR A 381 -11.28 -7.45 2.03
CA TYR A 381 -10.58 -8.05 3.17
C TYR A 381 -11.21 -9.40 3.50
N TYR A 382 -10.40 -10.47 3.49
CA TYR A 382 -10.90 -11.83 3.67
C TYR A 382 -9.88 -12.75 4.33
N ARG A 383 -10.39 -13.84 4.90
CA ARG A 383 -9.58 -14.93 5.46
C ARG A 383 -9.23 -15.92 4.37
N GLN A 384 -7.95 -16.27 4.26
CA GLN A 384 -7.41 -17.21 3.29
C GLN A 384 -6.73 -18.40 3.99
N GLY A 385 -7.10 -19.63 3.61
CA GLY A 385 -6.36 -20.84 3.98
C GLY A 385 -4.99 -20.90 3.29
N ILE A 386 -4.01 -21.50 3.96
CA ILE A 386 -2.61 -21.50 3.50
C ILE A 386 -2.20 -22.81 2.82
N SER A 387 -3.04 -23.84 2.81
CA SER A 387 -2.76 -25.08 2.07
C SER A 387 -2.65 -24.80 0.56
N PRO A 388 -1.92 -25.63 -0.21
CA PRO A 388 -1.79 -25.48 -1.66
C PRO A 388 -3.14 -25.43 -2.40
N SER A 389 -4.11 -26.24 -1.98
CA SER A 389 -5.45 -26.29 -2.57
C SER A 389 -6.26 -25.02 -2.31
N GLU A 390 -6.18 -24.46 -1.10
CA GLU A 390 -6.84 -23.21 -0.73
C GLU A 390 -6.22 -22.01 -1.46
N ARG A 391 -4.89 -21.94 -1.53
CA ARG A 391 -4.19 -20.93 -2.34
C ARG A 391 -4.59 -21.01 -3.80
N ALA A 392 -4.66 -22.21 -4.38
CA ALA A 392 -5.11 -22.40 -5.75
C ALA A 392 -6.59 -22.01 -5.95
N ALA A 393 -7.44 -22.22 -4.96
CA ALA A 393 -8.82 -21.76 -5.00
C ALA A 393 -8.91 -20.24 -5.02
N VAL A 394 -8.13 -19.55 -4.18
CA VAL A 394 -8.05 -18.08 -4.16
C VAL A 394 -7.53 -17.55 -5.50
N ALA A 395 -6.46 -18.14 -6.04
CA ALA A 395 -5.91 -17.72 -7.33
C ALA A 395 -6.92 -17.79 -8.46
N ARG A 396 -7.84 -18.79 -8.47
CA ARG A 396 -8.87 -18.91 -9.49
C ARG A 396 -9.88 -17.76 -9.44
N TRP A 397 -10.55 -17.54 -8.29
CA TRP A 397 -11.56 -16.49 -8.24
C TRP A 397 -10.96 -15.08 -8.30
N THR A 398 -9.75 -14.90 -7.79
CA THR A 398 -9.01 -13.64 -7.94
C THR A 398 -8.68 -13.37 -9.42
N GLY A 399 -8.24 -14.39 -10.17
CA GLY A 399 -8.01 -14.28 -11.62
C GLY A 399 -9.29 -13.87 -12.38
N GLU A 400 -10.45 -14.44 -12.02
CA GLU A 400 -11.74 -14.04 -12.61
C GLU A 400 -12.11 -12.58 -12.26
N LEU A 401 -11.81 -12.11 -11.06
CA LEU A 401 -12.05 -10.71 -10.68
C LEU A 401 -11.08 -9.73 -11.39
N ILE A 402 -9.85 -10.17 -11.65
CA ILE A 402 -8.89 -9.40 -12.47
C ILE A 402 -9.41 -9.25 -13.89
N ASP A 403 -9.90 -10.34 -14.52
CA ASP A 403 -10.51 -10.30 -15.84
C ASP A 403 -11.75 -9.38 -15.84
N LEU A 404 -12.57 -9.47 -14.80
CA LEU A 404 -13.74 -8.60 -14.64
C LEU A 404 -13.33 -7.12 -14.54
N ALA A 405 -12.30 -6.79 -13.78
CA ALA A 405 -11.81 -5.41 -13.66
C ALA A 405 -11.28 -4.89 -15.01
N ILE A 406 -10.51 -5.70 -15.74
CA ILE A 406 -10.01 -5.38 -17.08
C ILE A 406 -11.18 -5.15 -18.06
N ALA A 407 -12.20 -6.03 -18.04
CA ALA A 407 -13.39 -5.88 -18.88
C ALA A 407 -14.18 -4.59 -18.58
N HIS A 408 -14.10 -4.07 -17.36
CA HIS A 408 -14.67 -2.78 -16.94
C HIS A 408 -13.69 -1.62 -17.12
N GLN A 409 -12.65 -1.75 -17.93
CA GLN A 409 -11.61 -0.73 -18.17
C GLN A 409 -10.86 -0.34 -16.88
N GLY A 410 -10.85 -1.22 -15.91
CA GLY A 410 -10.21 -1.07 -14.62
C GLY A 410 -8.84 -1.72 -14.54
N SER A 411 -8.34 -1.84 -13.33
CA SER A 411 -7.10 -2.50 -12.98
C SER A 411 -7.21 -3.20 -11.62
N TYR A 412 -6.15 -3.84 -11.18
CA TYR A 412 -6.03 -4.42 -9.84
C TYR A 412 -4.75 -3.91 -9.18
N TYR A 413 -4.63 -4.06 -7.84
CA TYR A 413 -3.49 -3.48 -7.13
C TYR A 413 -2.37 -4.51 -6.93
N LEU A 414 -1.14 -4.13 -7.31
CA LEU A 414 0.02 -5.02 -7.37
C LEU A 414 0.68 -5.39 -6.01
N PRO A 415 0.48 -4.70 -4.86
CA PRO A 415 1.13 -5.09 -3.61
C PRO A 415 0.49 -6.32 -2.94
N TYR A 416 -0.61 -6.83 -3.49
CA TYR A 416 -1.23 -8.05 -2.99
C TYR A 416 -0.68 -9.30 -3.67
N GLN A 417 -1.32 -10.46 -3.50
CA GLN A 417 -0.80 -11.71 -4.04
C GLN A 417 -0.73 -11.70 -5.57
N ILE A 418 0.33 -12.30 -6.11
CA ILE A 418 0.60 -12.34 -7.55
C ILE A 418 -0.24 -13.47 -8.18
N HIS A 419 -1.51 -13.18 -8.49
CA HIS A 419 -2.44 -14.12 -9.10
C HIS A 419 -2.68 -13.86 -10.60
N ALA A 420 -2.37 -12.66 -11.08
CA ALA A 420 -2.55 -12.32 -12.47
C ALA A 420 -1.56 -13.05 -13.38
N SER A 421 -2.03 -13.47 -14.57
CA SER A 421 -1.13 -13.87 -15.63
C SER A 421 -0.35 -12.67 -16.18
N ARG A 422 0.71 -12.92 -16.96
CA ARG A 422 1.44 -11.82 -17.62
C ARG A 422 0.55 -11.05 -18.58
N GLU A 423 -0.35 -11.74 -19.29
CA GLU A 423 -1.33 -11.13 -20.19
C GLU A 423 -2.29 -10.21 -19.44
N GLN A 424 -2.84 -10.66 -18.31
CA GLN A 424 -3.69 -9.85 -17.44
C GLN A 424 -2.93 -8.63 -16.89
N PHE A 425 -1.67 -8.82 -16.47
CA PHE A 425 -0.82 -7.71 -16.01
C PHE A 425 -0.63 -6.66 -17.11
N LEU A 426 -0.25 -7.05 -18.33
CA LEU A 426 -0.06 -6.11 -19.45
C LEU A 426 -1.36 -5.42 -19.86
N ALA A 427 -2.50 -6.12 -19.81
CA ALA A 427 -3.80 -5.52 -20.09
C ALA A 427 -4.23 -4.50 -19.03
N ALA A 428 -3.97 -4.77 -17.75
CA ALA A 428 -4.28 -3.86 -16.66
C ALA A 428 -3.32 -2.65 -16.59
N TYR A 429 -2.06 -2.84 -17.01
CA TYR A 429 -0.98 -1.83 -16.97
C TYR A 429 -0.40 -1.60 -18.36
N PRO A 430 -1.06 -0.86 -19.25
CA PRO A 430 -0.69 -0.74 -20.66
C PRO A 430 0.67 -0.08 -20.91
N ARG A 431 1.23 0.64 -19.93
CA ARG A 431 2.57 1.23 -20.00
C ARG A 431 3.66 0.36 -19.34
N ALA A 432 3.37 -0.89 -19.02
CA ALA A 432 4.34 -1.80 -18.39
C ALA A 432 5.57 -2.04 -19.28
N GLU A 433 5.41 -2.11 -20.59
CA GLU A 433 6.54 -2.25 -21.51
C GLU A 433 7.45 -1.02 -21.54
N GLU A 434 6.90 0.20 -21.32
CA GLU A 434 7.72 1.41 -21.13
C GLU A 434 8.54 1.30 -19.84
N PHE A 435 7.93 0.81 -18.76
CA PHE A 435 8.63 0.53 -17.50
C PHE A 435 9.76 -0.50 -17.70
N PHE A 436 9.51 -1.57 -18.44
CA PHE A 436 10.50 -2.59 -18.72
C PHE A 436 11.65 -2.05 -19.58
N ALA A 437 11.36 -1.21 -20.57
CA ALA A 437 12.39 -0.54 -21.38
C ALA A 437 13.26 0.41 -20.53
N LEU A 438 12.64 1.18 -19.62
CA LEU A 438 13.35 2.03 -18.67
C LEU A 438 14.25 1.20 -17.75
N LYS A 439 13.70 0.14 -17.14
CA LYS A 439 14.46 -0.77 -16.27
C LYS A 439 15.65 -1.36 -16.99
N LYS A 440 15.48 -1.87 -18.21
CA LYS A 440 16.57 -2.43 -19.01
C LYS A 440 17.69 -1.41 -19.27
N ARG A 441 17.35 -0.12 -19.43
CA ARG A 441 18.32 0.94 -19.68
C ARG A 441 19.13 1.29 -18.43
N ILE A 442 18.48 1.38 -17.24
CA ILE A 442 19.14 1.88 -16.03
C ILE A 442 19.63 0.75 -15.09
N ASP A 443 19.11 -0.45 -15.26
CA ASP A 443 19.49 -1.68 -14.53
C ASP A 443 19.68 -2.85 -15.51
N PRO A 444 20.67 -2.78 -16.42
CA PRO A 444 20.86 -3.77 -17.47
C PRO A 444 21.20 -5.16 -16.96
N SER A 445 21.74 -5.26 -15.75
CA SER A 445 22.02 -6.53 -15.07
C SER A 445 20.82 -7.11 -14.33
N ASN A 446 19.67 -6.43 -14.32
CA ASN A 446 18.49 -6.79 -13.53
C ASN A 446 18.82 -7.02 -12.06
N LYS A 447 19.58 -6.10 -11.49
CA LYS A 447 20.05 -6.15 -10.09
C LYS A 447 18.89 -5.99 -9.11
N PHE A 448 17.98 -5.02 -9.32
CA PHE A 448 16.83 -4.81 -8.45
C PHE A 448 15.71 -5.78 -8.78
N ARG A 449 15.46 -6.73 -7.87
CA ARG A 449 14.52 -7.83 -8.05
C ARG A 449 13.64 -8.05 -6.82
N ASN A 450 12.46 -8.59 -7.07
CA ASN A 450 11.55 -9.14 -6.07
C ASN A 450 10.56 -10.07 -6.77
N LYS A 451 9.68 -10.73 -6.04
CA LYS A 451 8.74 -11.71 -6.62
C LYS A 451 7.83 -11.14 -7.71
N LEU A 452 7.47 -9.84 -7.65
CA LEU A 452 6.66 -9.22 -8.69
C LEU A 452 7.44 -9.15 -10.02
N TRP A 453 8.69 -8.70 -9.97
CA TRP A 453 9.53 -8.58 -11.17
C TRP A 453 10.01 -9.95 -11.66
N ASP A 454 10.19 -10.91 -10.78
CA ASP A 454 10.49 -12.29 -11.17
C ASP A 454 9.33 -12.92 -11.95
N ALA A 455 8.08 -12.52 -11.65
CA ALA A 455 6.90 -13.00 -12.36
C ALA A 455 6.69 -12.31 -13.72
N TYR A 456 6.89 -11.00 -13.82
CA TYR A 456 6.43 -10.23 -14.98
C TYR A 456 7.54 -9.66 -15.86
N TYR A 457 8.70 -9.33 -15.33
CA TYR A 457 9.84 -8.80 -16.09
C TYR A 457 10.66 -9.96 -16.68
N ARG A 458 10.57 -10.13 -17.98
CA ARG A 458 11.29 -11.19 -18.74
C ARG A 458 11.97 -10.62 -19.97
#